data_9ab579efeec9aae5c741ef49d22adf64
#
_entry.id   9ab579efeec9aae5c741ef49d22adf64
#
_cell.length_a   1.000
_cell.length_b   1.000
_cell.length_c   1.000
_cell.angle_alpha   90.00
_cell.angle_beta   90.00
_cell.angle_gamma   90.00
#
_symmetry.space_group_name_H-M   'P 1'
#
loop_
_entity.id
_entity.type
_entity.pdbx_description
1 polymer ?
#
loop_
_entity_poly.entity_id
_entity_poly.type
_entity_poly.pdbx_seq_one_letter_code
_entity_poly.pdbx_strand_id
1 'polypeptide(L)'
;MGSTSSAGTTRVDEVVRVDANDVATCPLFHAERDEPRLASVSRVSGTDPAPPANRPLHVACIMDGNGRWAARRGLPRTAGHTEGEENLARLVRLAVRRNIGWLTVFGFSTENWRRPRPEVRHILGLHEKLFGRVAELDELDVRIQWIGRPFDSPMARTPRYVQRAIRKAIADTADNTGMVLTVAFDYGGRSELVAAVEAARNSPEGATVASIGEHLYLPELPPVDVLVRTSGERRVSNFLLWQAAGAAIYFTEAPWPDFDADELDAALALAR
;
A
#
# COMPACT_ATOMS: atom_id res chain seq x y z
N MET A 1 28.54 -40.92 -44.12
CA MET A 1 27.79 -41.53 -43.00
C MET A 1 27.32 -40.39 -42.14
N GLY A 2 26.08 -40.06 -42.35
CA GLY A 2 25.38 -38.98 -41.77
C GLY A 2 24.74 -39.35 -40.43
N SER A 3 24.49 -38.34 -39.61
CA SER A 3 23.50 -38.41 -38.58
C SER A 3 23.04 -36.97 -38.28
N THR A 4 21.87 -36.67 -38.75
CA THR A 4 21.11 -35.44 -38.47
C THR A 4 20.46 -35.62 -37.10
N SER A 5 20.69 -34.66 -36.18
CA SER A 5 19.94 -34.54 -34.92
C SER A 5 18.91 -33.42 -35.05
N SER A 6 17.66 -33.81 -34.94
CA SER A 6 16.46 -33.00 -34.94
C SER A 6 16.32 -32.29 -33.61
N ALA A 7 16.18 -30.98 -33.64
CA ALA A 7 15.80 -30.14 -32.50
C ALA A 7 14.28 -30.25 -32.27
N GLY A 8 13.90 -30.77 -31.11
CA GLY A 8 12.52 -30.79 -30.63
C GLY A 8 12.10 -29.43 -30.05
N THR A 9 11.12 -28.83 -30.71
CA THR A 9 10.42 -27.63 -30.22
C THR A 9 9.44 -28.05 -29.14
N THR A 10 9.70 -27.65 -27.89
CA THR A 10 8.76 -27.85 -26.78
C THR A 10 7.70 -26.75 -26.82
N ARG A 11 6.50 -27.13 -27.16
CA ARG A 11 5.30 -26.29 -27.00
C ARG A 11 5.02 -26.07 -25.50
N VAL A 12 4.91 -24.83 -25.09
CA VAL A 12 4.36 -24.41 -23.81
C VAL A 12 2.98 -23.81 -24.08
N ASP A 13 1.96 -24.65 -24.07
CA ASP A 13 0.55 -24.23 -24.03
C ASP A 13 -0.26 -25.34 -23.35
N GLU A 14 -0.26 -25.31 -22.02
CA GLU A 14 -1.26 -26.04 -21.25
C GLU A 14 -1.77 -25.12 -20.12
N VAL A 15 -2.83 -24.36 -20.46
CA VAL A 15 -3.63 -23.65 -19.48
C VAL A 15 -4.51 -24.69 -18.77
N VAL A 16 -4.11 -25.10 -17.58
CA VAL A 16 -4.94 -25.96 -16.72
C VAL A 16 -6.12 -25.12 -16.23
N ARG A 17 -7.29 -25.36 -16.84
CA ARG A 17 -8.58 -24.91 -16.30
C ARG A 17 -8.95 -25.84 -15.15
N VAL A 18 -8.90 -25.34 -13.92
CA VAL A 18 -9.46 -26.02 -12.75
C VAL A 18 -10.96 -25.76 -12.73
N ASP A 19 -11.76 -26.80 -12.94
CA ASP A 19 -13.21 -26.72 -12.87
C ASP A 19 -13.66 -26.59 -11.40
N ALA A 20 -14.61 -25.71 -11.13
CA ALA A 20 -15.08 -25.39 -9.77
C ALA A 20 -15.73 -26.61 -9.03
N ASN A 21 -15.91 -27.73 -9.71
CA ASN A 21 -16.49 -28.97 -9.17
C ASN A 21 -15.46 -29.97 -8.64
N ASP A 22 -14.15 -29.76 -8.85
CA ASP A 22 -13.10 -30.71 -8.44
C ASP A 22 -12.57 -30.51 -7.00
N VAL A 23 -13.12 -29.56 -6.26
CA VAL A 23 -12.70 -29.31 -4.86
C VAL A 23 -13.30 -30.32 -3.86
N ALA A 24 -14.28 -31.11 -4.28
CA ALA A 24 -15.04 -32.01 -3.38
C ALA A 24 -14.35 -33.36 -3.09
N THR A 25 -13.22 -33.70 -3.70
CA THR A 25 -12.59 -35.02 -3.60
C THR A 25 -11.16 -35.04 -3.05
N CYS A 26 -10.72 -34.01 -2.35
CA CYS A 26 -9.40 -34.00 -1.71
C CYS A 26 -9.42 -34.77 -0.37
N PRO A 27 -8.63 -35.88 -0.20
CA PRO A 27 -8.69 -36.76 0.98
C PRO A 27 -8.19 -36.16 2.29
N LEU A 28 -7.78 -34.91 2.33
CA LEU A 28 -7.22 -34.24 3.51
C LEU A 28 -8.25 -33.58 4.44
N PHE A 29 -9.56 -33.69 4.16
CA PHE A 29 -10.62 -33.02 4.93
C PHE A 29 -11.55 -33.96 5.71
N HIS A 30 -11.17 -35.19 5.98
CA HIS A 30 -11.91 -36.04 6.92
C HIS A 30 -11.27 -36.03 8.30
N ALA A 31 -11.57 -34.98 9.08
CA ALA A 31 -11.55 -35.01 10.53
C ALA A 31 -12.92 -34.51 10.99
N GLU A 32 -13.72 -35.42 11.52
CA GLU A 32 -14.99 -35.09 12.16
C GLU A 32 -14.75 -34.03 13.26
N ARG A 33 -15.27 -32.84 13.01
CA ARG A 33 -15.47 -31.82 14.04
C ARG A 33 -16.92 -31.37 13.94
N ASP A 34 -17.61 -31.35 15.08
CA ASP A 34 -18.93 -30.77 15.23
C ASP A 34 -18.98 -29.41 14.52
N GLU A 35 -19.71 -29.35 13.42
CA GLU A 35 -19.93 -28.11 12.67
C GLU A 35 -20.90 -27.23 13.49
N PRO A 36 -20.50 -26.02 13.90
CA PRO A 36 -21.48 -25.01 14.21
C PRO A 36 -22.21 -24.70 12.88
N ARG A 37 -23.54 -24.91 12.84
CA ARG A 37 -24.40 -24.54 11.72
C ARG A 37 -24.05 -23.12 11.28
N LEU A 38 -23.44 -22.98 10.12
CA LEU A 38 -23.31 -21.70 9.45
C LEU A 38 -24.72 -21.15 9.28
N ALA A 39 -25.07 -20.13 10.07
CA ALA A 39 -26.24 -19.33 9.82
C ALA A 39 -26.17 -18.88 8.34
N SER A 40 -27.27 -19.01 7.63
CA SER A 40 -27.38 -18.68 6.21
C SER A 40 -26.70 -17.34 5.94
N VAL A 41 -25.61 -17.37 5.20
CA VAL A 41 -24.98 -16.13 4.70
C VAL A 41 -25.99 -15.53 3.72
N SER A 42 -26.77 -14.56 4.22
CA SER A 42 -27.58 -13.72 3.36
C SER A 42 -26.65 -13.09 2.34
N ARG A 43 -26.96 -13.24 1.06
CA ARG A 43 -26.21 -12.58 -0.02
C ARG A 43 -26.10 -11.11 0.35
N VAL A 44 -24.88 -10.64 0.61
CA VAL A 44 -24.59 -9.22 0.74
C VAL A 44 -24.75 -8.62 -0.65
N SER A 45 -25.96 -8.19 -0.98
CA SER A 45 -26.26 -7.35 -2.14
C SER A 45 -25.98 -5.90 -1.74
N GLY A 46 -24.70 -5.58 -1.57
CA GLY A 46 -24.21 -4.23 -1.36
C GLY A 46 -23.20 -3.92 -2.45
N THR A 47 -23.64 -3.28 -3.51
CA THR A 47 -22.73 -2.43 -4.30
C THR A 47 -22.30 -1.32 -3.34
N ASP A 48 -21.02 -1.21 -3.04
CA ASP A 48 -20.50 -0.04 -2.34
C ASP A 48 -21.04 1.21 -3.04
N PRO A 49 -21.62 2.17 -2.29
CA PRO A 49 -22.10 3.39 -2.92
C PRO A 49 -20.93 4.05 -3.64
N ALA A 50 -21.11 4.38 -4.92
CA ALA A 50 -20.11 5.12 -5.67
C ALA A 50 -19.72 6.36 -4.87
N PRO A 51 -18.42 6.66 -4.71
CA PRO A 51 -17.99 7.82 -3.96
C PRO A 51 -18.64 9.08 -4.53
N PRO A 52 -19.02 10.07 -3.70
CA PRO A 52 -19.65 11.29 -4.16
C PRO A 52 -18.76 11.98 -5.20
N ALA A 53 -19.37 12.40 -6.31
CA ALA A 53 -18.70 12.96 -7.49
C ALA A 53 -17.85 14.23 -7.23
N ASN A 54 -17.86 14.76 -6.01
CA ASN A 54 -17.23 16.03 -5.63
C ASN A 54 -16.23 15.90 -4.45
N ARG A 55 -15.79 14.68 -4.09
CA ARG A 55 -14.75 14.57 -3.05
C ARG A 55 -13.35 14.82 -3.64
N PRO A 56 -12.42 15.35 -2.84
CA PRO A 56 -11.01 15.45 -3.25
C PRO A 56 -10.42 14.07 -3.57
N LEU A 57 -9.58 13.99 -4.61
CA LEU A 57 -8.96 12.74 -5.06
C LEU A 57 -8.02 12.17 -4.00
N HIS A 58 -8.01 10.83 -3.90
CA HIS A 58 -7.04 10.07 -3.12
C HIS A 58 -6.10 9.30 -4.06
N VAL A 59 -4.83 9.68 -4.04
CA VAL A 59 -3.74 9.00 -4.78
C VAL A 59 -2.90 8.19 -3.81
N ALA A 60 -2.65 6.92 -4.14
CA ALA A 60 -1.79 6.04 -3.35
C ALA A 60 -0.56 5.63 -4.17
N CYS A 61 0.65 5.67 -3.59
CA CYS A 61 1.90 5.41 -4.30
C CYS A 61 2.72 4.29 -3.68
N ILE A 62 3.03 3.26 -4.48
CA ILE A 62 4.06 2.25 -4.17
C ILE A 62 5.36 2.71 -4.80
N MET A 63 6.25 3.23 -3.99
CA MET A 63 7.51 3.88 -4.35
C MET A 63 8.62 2.85 -4.62
N ASP A 64 8.49 2.12 -5.74
CA ASP A 64 9.44 1.06 -6.11
C ASP A 64 10.52 1.56 -7.07
N GLY A 65 11.67 0.86 -7.11
CA GLY A 65 12.74 1.10 -8.07
C GLY A 65 13.95 1.87 -7.57
N ASN A 66 13.95 2.40 -6.35
CA ASN A 66 15.07 3.16 -5.78
C ASN A 66 16.43 2.44 -5.93
N GLY A 67 16.49 1.15 -5.58
CA GLY A 67 17.71 0.36 -5.69
C GLY A 67 18.15 0.08 -7.14
N ARG A 68 17.19 -0.13 -8.05
CA ARG A 68 17.46 -0.32 -9.50
C ARG A 68 17.94 0.98 -10.14
N TRP A 69 17.37 2.10 -9.76
CA TRP A 69 17.78 3.43 -10.18
C TRP A 69 19.25 3.71 -9.82
N ALA A 70 19.64 3.44 -8.57
CA ALA A 70 21.01 3.60 -8.10
C ALA A 70 21.98 2.65 -8.84
N ALA A 71 21.61 1.38 -8.99
CA ALA A 71 22.44 0.39 -9.68
C ALA A 71 22.74 0.74 -11.14
N ARG A 72 21.74 1.26 -11.88
CA ARG A 72 21.91 1.76 -13.26
C ARG A 72 22.91 2.93 -13.37
N ARG A 73 23.18 3.62 -12.25
CA ARG A 73 24.11 4.78 -12.16
C ARG A 73 25.42 4.43 -11.45
N GLY A 74 25.67 3.14 -11.15
CA GLY A 74 26.85 2.70 -10.41
C GLY A 74 26.89 3.18 -8.95
N LEU A 75 25.73 3.56 -8.40
CA LEU A 75 25.61 4.09 -7.04
C LEU A 75 25.18 2.99 -6.05
N PRO A 76 25.50 3.11 -4.75
CA PRO A 76 24.99 2.23 -3.73
C PRO A 76 23.48 2.35 -3.61
N ARG A 77 22.78 1.26 -3.24
CA ARG A 77 21.31 1.23 -3.09
C ARG A 77 20.74 2.34 -2.18
N THR A 78 21.50 2.73 -1.17
CA THR A 78 21.16 3.81 -0.24
C THR A 78 21.05 5.16 -0.91
N ALA A 79 21.85 5.46 -1.94
CA ALA A 79 21.73 6.70 -2.72
C ALA A 79 20.37 6.78 -3.45
N GLY A 80 19.87 5.65 -3.96
CA GLY A 80 18.55 5.58 -4.57
C GLY A 80 17.41 5.84 -3.55
N HIS A 81 17.55 5.37 -2.33
CA HIS A 81 16.55 5.66 -1.28
C HIS A 81 16.59 7.14 -0.88
N THR A 82 17.78 7.76 -0.81
CA THR A 82 17.91 9.19 -0.53
C THR A 82 17.27 10.03 -1.64
N GLU A 83 17.52 9.70 -2.92
CA GLU A 83 16.87 10.40 -4.04
C GLU A 83 15.36 10.16 -4.06
N GLY A 84 14.91 8.97 -3.68
CA GLY A 84 13.48 8.66 -3.57
C GLY A 84 12.78 9.47 -2.48
N GLU A 85 13.45 9.80 -1.38
CA GLU A 85 12.94 10.70 -0.35
C GLU A 85 12.81 12.13 -0.85
N GLU A 86 13.81 12.64 -1.59
CA GLU A 86 13.73 13.95 -2.23
C GLU A 86 12.63 13.99 -3.31
N ASN A 87 12.42 12.89 -4.03
CA ASN A 87 11.30 12.80 -4.97
C ASN A 87 9.94 12.83 -4.27
N LEU A 88 9.82 12.22 -3.10
CA LEU A 88 8.59 12.31 -2.31
C LEU A 88 8.26 13.78 -1.95
N ALA A 89 9.24 14.57 -1.55
CA ALA A 89 9.04 15.99 -1.28
C ALA A 89 8.61 16.76 -2.55
N ARG A 90 9.16 16.41 -3.73
CA ARG A 90 8.70 16.96 -5.02
C ARG A 90 7.25 16.57 -5.31
N LEU A 91 6.90 15.30 -5.09
CA LEU A 91 5.53 14.80 -5.31
C LEU A 91 4.50 15.46 -4.39
N VAL A 92 4.81 15.68 -3.11
CA VAL A 92 3.94 16.40 -2.18
C VAL A 92 3.59 17.78 -2.72
N ARG A 93 4.59 18.55 -3.17
CA ARG A 93 4.37 19.87 -3.79
C ARG A 93 3.54 19.79 -5.07
N LEU A 94 3.74 18.75 -5.89
CA LEU A 94 2.95 18.52 -7.10
C LEU A 94 1.50 18.17 -6.75
N ALA A 95 1.28 17.30 -5.78
CA ALA A 95 -0.03 16.85 -5.33
C ALA A 95 -0.88 18.03 -4.82
N VAL A 96 -0.28 18.90 -4.01
CA VAL A 96 -0.94 20.16 -3.55
C VAL A 96 -1.35 21.02 -4.75
N ARG A 97 -0.45 21.24 -5.72
CA ARG A 97 -0.75 22.01 -6.93
C ARG A 97 -1.82 21.39 -7.83
N ARG A 98 -2.04 20.09 -7.75
CA ARG A 98 -3.09 19.36 -8.49
C ARG A 98 -4.39 19.21 -7.71
N ASN A 99 -4.52 19.86 -6.53
CA ASN A 99 -5.67 19.78 -5.63
C ASN A 99 -6.00 18.32 -5.27
N ILE A 100 -4.99 17.47 -5.08
CA ILE A 100 -5.14 16.14 -4.51
C ILE A 100 -5.43 16.34 -3.02
N GLY A 101 -6.54 15.74 -2.53
CA GLY A 101 -6.91 15.88 -1.13
C GLY A 101 -6.19 14.88 -0.22
N TRP A 102 -5.88 13.70 -0.75
CA TRP A 102 -5.22 12.62 0.00
C TRP A 102 -4.09 12.02 -0.83
N LEU A 103 -2.90 11.97 -0.24
CA LEU A 103 -1.74 11.28 -0.81
C LEU A 103 -1.27 10.22 0.20
N THR A 104 -1.40 8.92 -0.15
CA THR A 104 -0.88 7.84 0.68
C THR A 104 0.34 7.23 0.05
N VAL A 105 1.44 7.15 0.80
CA VAL A 105 2.71 6.59 0.30
C VAL A 105 3.13 5.36 1.08
N PHE A 106 3.62 4.32 0.35
CA PHE A 106 4.11 3.10 0.96
C PHE A 106 5.57 3.27 1.38
N GLY A 107 5.78 3.82 2.57
CA GLY A 107 7.11 4.12 3.09
C GLY A 107 7.88 2.88 3.54
N PHE A 108 7.24 1.99 4.33
CA PHE A 108 7.89 0.79 4.85
C PHE A 108 6.88 -0.34 5.10
N SER A 109 7.03 -1.44 4.35
CA SER A 109 6.17 -2.61 4.53
C SER A 109 6.64 -3.53 5.67
N THR A 110 5.72 -4.36 6.18
CA THR A 110 6.06 -5.41 7.15
C THR A 110 7.10 -6.39 6.62
N GLU A 111 7.17 -6.61 5.32
CA GLU A 111 8.13 -7.46 4.64
C GLU A 111 9.54 -6.83 4.58
N ASN A 112 9.63 -5.51 4.63
CA ASN A 112 10.92 -4.80 4.54
C ASN A 112 11.85 -5.08 5.73
N TRP A 113 11.33 -5.56 6.86
CA TRP A 113 12.16 -6.02 7.98
C TRP A 113 13.08 -7.19 7.66
N ARG A 114 12.83 -7.89 6.53
CA ARG A 114 13.69 -8.99 6.04
C ARG A 114 14.90 -8.50 5.25
N ARG A 115 14.97 -7.21 4.91
CA ARG A 115 16.10 -6.62 4.20
C ARG A 115 17.38 -6.63 5.07
N PRO A 116 18.56 -6.48 4.47
CA PRO A 116 19.82 -6.35 5.21
C PRO A 116 19.75 -5.21 6.25
N ARG A 117 20.25 -5.47 7.44
CA ARG A 117 20.18 -4.49 8.56
C ARG A 117 20.71 -3.08 8.23
N PRO A 118 21.82 -2.91 7.44
CA PRO A 118 22.27 -1.57 7.05
C PRO A 118 21.26 -0.82 6.18
N GLU A 119 20.59 -1.52 5.24
CA GLU A 119 19.56 -0.93 4.39
C GLU A 119 18.33 -0.51 5.24
N VAL A 120 17.87 -1.38 6.14
CA VAL A 120 16.78 -1.05 7.07
C VAL A 120 17.11 0.19 7.90
N ARG A 121 18.30 0.25 8.52
CA ARG A 121 18.69 1.43 9.31
C ARG A 121 18.70 2.72 8.49
N HIS A 122 19.18 2.65 7.25
CA HIS A 122 19.20 3.81 6.36
C HIS A 122 17.77 4.29 6.05
N ILE A 123 16.86 3.37 5.68
CA ILE A 123 15.46 3.70 5.40
C ILE A 123 14.77 4.29 6.64
N LEU A 124 15.01 3.73 7.82
CA LEU A 124 14.47 4.27 9.07
C LEU A 124 14.92 5.73 9.32
N GLY A 125 16.20 6.05 9.05
CA GLY A 125 16.72 7.40 9.14
C GLY A 125 16.10 8.36 8.11
N LEU A 126 15.77 7.90 6.90
CA LEU A 126 15.07 8.71 5.91
C LEU A 126 13.62 9.03 6.36
N HIS A 127 12.93 8.08 6.98
CA HIS A 127 11.59 8.34 7.52
C HIS A 127 11.63 9.31 8.71
N GLU A 128 12.66 9.23 9.56
CA GLU A 128 12.87 10.23 10.63
C GLU A 128 13.03 11.63 10.03
N LYS A 129 13.81 11.77 8.94
CA LYS A 129 13.95 13.03 8.19
C LYS A 129 12.62 13.50 7.59
N LEU A 130 11.87 12.61 6.93
CA LEU A 130 10.56 12.94 6.35
C LEU A 130 9.62 13.51 7.41
N PHE A 131 9.48 12.82 8.54
CA PHE A 131 8.66 13.31 9.65
C PHE A 131 9.22 14.57 10.32
N GLY A 132 10.48 14.95 10.07
CA GLY A 132 11.08 16.19 10.52
C GLY A 132 10.85 17.40 9.61
N ARG A 133 10.24 17.21 8.41
CA ARG A 133 9.98 18.31 7.45
C ARG A 133 8.71 19.11 7.77
N VAL A 134 8.34 19.20 9.04
CA VAL A 134 7.08 19.83 9.50
C VAL A 134 6.93 21.25 8.96
N ALA A 135 7.99 22.08 9.02
CA ALA A 135 7.93 23.46 8.55
C ALA A 135 7.57 23.57 7.05
N GLU A 136 8.11 22.67 6.21
CA GLU A 136 7.78 22.63 4.78
C GLU A 136 6.31 22.20 4.58
N LEU A 137 5.82 21.27 5.40
CA LEU A 137 4.45 20.77 5.33
C LEU A 137 3.44 21.83 5.80
N ASP A 138 3.79 22.61 6.82
CA ASP A 138 2.99 23.75 7.29
C ASP A 138 2.85 24.83 6.22
N GLU A 139 3.96 25.19 5.55
CA GLU A 139 3.93 26.15 4.43
C GLU A 139 3.02 25.70 3.29
N LEU A 140 2.83 24.39 3.11
CA LEU A 140 1.99 23.77 2.09
C LEU A 140 0.57 23.44 2.58
N ASP A 141 0.25 23.75 3.84
CA ASP A 141 -1.01 23.33 4.51
C ASP A 141 -1.24 21.81 4.41
N VAL A 142 -0.18 21.01 4.62
CA VAL A 142 -0.25 19.53 4.55
C VAL A 142 -0.29 18.93 5.93
N ARG A 143 -1.35 18.15 6.22
CA ARG A 143 -1.49 17.39 7.46
C ARG A 143 -0.91 15.99 7.30
N ILE A 144 -0.01 15.59 8.20
CA ILE A 144 0.52 14.22 8.25
C ILE A 144 -0.43 13.29 9.00
N GLN A 145 -0.62 12.09 8.43
CA GLN A 145 -1.20 10.93 9.09
C GLN A 145 -0.28 9.71 8.92
N TRP A 146 -0.48 8.71 9.74
CA TRP A 146 0.26 7.46 9.71
C TRP A 146 -0.68 6.27 9.78
N ILE A 147 -0.38 5.23 8.98
CA ILE A 147 -1.01 3.91 9.08
C ILE A 147 0.07 2.84 9.21
N GLY A 148 -0.17 1.86 10.06
CA GLY A 148 0.75 0.75 10.29
C GLY A 148 0.39 -0.02 11.55
N ARG A 149 1.21 -1.02 11.87
CA ARG A 149 0.98 -1.79 13.09
C ARG A 149 1.01 -0.89 14.32
N PRO A 150 -0.01 -0.95 15.19
CA PRO A 150 -0.04 -0.17 16.43
C PRO A 150 1.24 -0.35 17.24
N PHE A 151 1.76 0.73 17.81
CA PHE A 151 3.06 0.72 18.50
C PHE A 151 3.07 -0.11 19.79
N ASP A 152 1.92 -0.40 20.37
CA ASP A 152 1.69 -1.26 21.52
C ASP A 152 1.42 -2.72 21.13
N SER A 153 1.30 -3.00 19.84
CA SER A 153 1.15 -4.37 19.34
C SER A 153 2.38 -5.22 19.71
N PRO A 154 2.20 -6.49 20.15
CA PRO A 154 3.31 -7.43 20.35
C PRO A 154 4.14 -7.67 19.08
N MET A 155 3.59 -7.39 17.92
CA MET A 155 4.25 -7.50 16.61
C MET A 155 4.94 -6.22 16.17
N ALA A 156 4.82 -5.11 16.93
CA ALA A 156 5.44 -3.82 16.59
C ALA A 156 6.96 -3.94 16.58
N ARG A 157 7.58 -3.42 15.51
CA ARG A 157 9.04 -3.44 15.32
C ARG A 157 9.61 -2.04 15.14
N THR A 158 8.74 -1.03 15.03
CA THR A 158 9.13 0.37 14.83
C THR A 158 9.94 0.89 16.03
N PRO A 159 11.19 1.36 15.82
CA PRO A 159 12.02 1.87 16.90
C PRO A 159 11.40 3.10 17.59
N ARG A 160 11.64 3.26 18.88
CA ARG A 160 11.08 4.37 19.68
C ARG A 160 11.38 5.77 19.13
N TYR A 161 12.54 5.98 18.51
CA TYR A 161 12.88 7.29 17.93
C TYR A 161 12.01 7.58 16.70
N VAL A 162 11.73 6.59 15.84
CA VAL A 162 10.80 6.75 14.71
C VAL A 162 9.37 6.97 15.21
N GLN A 163 8.93 6.21 16.23
CA GLN A 163 7.61 6.41 16.84
C GLN A 163 7.44 7.86 17.37
N ARG A 164 8.49 8.42 18.01
CA ARG A 164 8.47 9.81 18.46
C ARG A 164 8.38 10.80 17.31
N ALA A 165 9.15 10.58 16.24
CA ALA A 165 9.11 11.43 15.04
C ALA A 165 7.72 11.42 14.40
N ILE A 166 7.10 10.23 14.25
CA ILE A 166 5.74 10.10 13.72
C ILE A 166 4.73 10.87 14.60
N ARG A 167 4.71 10.62 15.91
CA ARG A 167 3.75 11.29 16.81
C ARG A 167 3.94 12.81 16.81
N LYS A 168 5.21 13.27 16.79
CA LYS A 168 5.51 14.70 16.71
C LYS A 168 5.00 15.31 15.42
N ALA A 169 5.27 14.70 14.26
CA ALA A 169 4.82 15.21 12.98
C ALA A 169 3.30 15.30 12.88
N ILE A 170 2.57 14.27 13.37
CA ILE A 170 1.11 14.28 13.42
C ILE A 170 0.60 15.42 14.31
N ALA A 171 1.20 15.62 15.50
CA ALA A 171 0.78 16.68 16.43
C ALA A 171 1.08 18.07 15.88
N ASP A 172 2.27 18.27 15.29
CA ASP A 172 2.70 19.57 14.79
C ASP A 172 1.89 20.02 13.56
N THR A 173 1.34 19.09 12.76
CA THR A 173 0.55 19.39 11.56
C THR A 173 -0.97 19.18 11.74
N ALA A 174 -1.41 19.01 12.98
CA ALA A 174 -2.81 18.64 13.27
C ALA A 174 -3.83 19.72 12.83
N ASP A 175 -3.42 20.99 12.88
CA ASP A 175 -4.27 22.13 12.53
C ASP A 175 -4.28 22.44 11.01
N ASN A 176 -3.43 21.76 10.21
CA ASN A 176 -3.41 21.92 8.76
C ASN A 176 -4.70 21.33 8.14
N THR A 177 -5.29 22.07 7.21
CA THR A 177 -6.61 21.78 6.65
C THR A 177 -6.61 21.42 5.16
N GLY A 178 -5.44 21.53 4.52
CA GLY A 178 -5.25 21.22 3.11
C GLY A 178 -5.12 19.73 2.82
N MET A 179 -4.10 19.34 2.04
CA MET A 179 -3.89 17.94 1.67
C MET A 179 -3.48 17.08 2.89
N VAL A 180 -4.00 15.85 2.96
CA VAL A 180 -3.54 14.86 3.94
C VAL A 180 -2.48 13.94 3.31
N LEU A 181 -1.26 13.95 3.87
CA LEU A 181 -0.20 13.01 3.55
C LEU A 181 -0.23 11.84 4.54
N THR A 182 -0.66 10.67 4.09
CA THR A 182 -0.65 9.45 4.89
C THR A 182 0.60 8.61 4.57
N VAL A 183 1.41 8.34 5.59
CA VAL A 183 2.60 7.49 5.46
C VAL A 183 2.31 6.10 5.99
N ALA A 184 2.25 5.10 5.10
CA ALA A 184 2.13 3.70 5.47
C ALA A 184 3.53 3.19 5.89
N PHE A 185 3.72 3.02 7.21
CA PHE A 185 5.00 2.63 7.79
C PHE A 185 4.83 1.48 8.78
N ASP A 186 5.63 0.42 8.63
CA ASP A 186 5.43 -0.91 9.26
C ASP A 186 4.03 -1.44 8.96
N TYR A 187 3.60 -1.26 7.72
CA TYR A 187 2.25 -1.50 7.24
C TYR A 187 2.16 -2.78 6.40
N GLY A 188 1.00 -3.43 6.45
CA GLY A 188 0.60 -4.51 5.56
C GLY A 188 -0.91 -4.72 5.62
N GLY A 189 -1.59 -4.63 4.46
CA GLY A 189 -3.05 -4.67 4.37
C GLY A 189 -3.68 -5.95 4.93
N ARG A 190 -3.00 -7.11 4.81
CA ARG A 190 -3.49 -8.35 5.44
C ARG A 190 -3.53 -8.25 6.97
N SER A 191 -2.51 -7.64 7.58
CA SER A 191 -2.47 -7.44 9.03
C SER A 191 -3.52 -6.43 9.49
N GLU A 192 -3.72 -5.36 8.72
CA GLU A 192 -4.78 -4.38 8.96
C GLU A 192 -6.16 -5.04 8.93
N LEU A 193 -6.45 -5.81 7.88
CA LEU A 193 -7.75 -6.50 7.72
C LEU A 193 -8.01 -7.50 8.85
N VAL A 194 -7.00 -8.29 9.25
CA VAL A 194 -7.15 -9.23 10.37
C VAL A 194 -7.48 -8.48 11.66
N ALA A 195 -6.75 -7.40 11.95
CA ALA A 195 -7.00 -6.59 13.15
C ALA A 195 -8.40 -5.95 13.12
N ALA A 196 -8.82 -5.41 11.95
CA ALA A 196 -10.12 -4.80 11.77
C ALA A 196 -11.27 -5.82 11.94
N VAL A 197 -11.15 -7.02 11.37
CA VAL A 197 -12.14 -8.10 11.53
C VAL A 197 -12.22 -8.58 12.98
N GLU A 198 -11.08 -8.74 13.67
CA GLU A 198 -11.06 -9.12 15.08
C GLU A 198 -11.76 -8.07 15.96
N ALA A 199 -11.54 -6.78 15.70
CA ALA A 199 -12.21 -5.70 16.42
C ALA A 199 -13.71 -5.65 16.09
N ALA A 200 -14.07 -5.67 14.81
CA ALA A 200 -15.46 -5.64 14.34
C ALA A 200 -16.30 -6.82 14.86
N ARG A 201 -15.71 -8.01 14.97
CA ARG A 201 -16.42 -9.18 15.51
C ARG A 201 -16.92 -8.98 16.95
N ASN A 202 -16.30 -8.11 17.70
CA ASN A 202 -16.68 -7.80 19.09
C ASN A 202 -17.65 -6.60 19.17
N SER A 203 -18.01 -5.98 18.06
CA SER A 203 -19.04 -4.94 18.00
C SER A 203 -20.44 -5.55 18.01
N PRO A 204 -21.49 -4.80 18.42
CA PRO A 204 -22.88 -5.27 18.43
C PRO A 204 -23.37 -5.76 17.06
N GLU A 205 -22.89 -5.14 15.97
CA GLU A 205 -23.28 -5.45 14.59
C GLU A 205 -22.50 -6.65 14.01
N GLY A 206 -21.48 -7.13 14.70
CA GLY A 206 -20.57 -8.18 14.23
C GLY A 206 -19.68 -7.67 13.08
N ALA A 207 -18.99 -8.61 12.41
CA ALA A 207 -18.12 -8.29 11.29
C ALA A 207 -18.95 -8.08 9.99
N THR A 208 -19.25 -6.83 9.67
CA THR A 208 -19.88 -6.37 8.43
C THR A 208 -18.89 -5.53 7.62
N VAL A 209 -19.20 -5.20 6.36
CA VAL A 209 -18.37 -4.29 5.56
C VAL A 209 -18.22 -2.94 6.27
N ALA A 210 -19.32 -2.39 6.81
CA ALA A 210 -19.30 -1.12 7.52
C ALA A 210 -18.43 -1.19 8.78
N SER A 211 -18.70 -2.16 9.68
CA SER A 211 -17.95 -2.28 10.93
C SER A 211 -16.47 -2.62 10.72
N ILE A 212 -16.11 -3.39 9.69
CA ILE A 212 -14.70 -3.61 9.32
C ILE A 212 -14.06 -2.29 8.90
N GLY A 213 -14.75 -1.49 8.07
CA GLY A 213 -14.28 -0.16 7.63
C GLY A 213 -13.99 0.78 8.81
N GLU A 214 -14.85 0.77 9.83
CA GLU A 214 -14.70 1.57 11.05
C GLU A 214 -13.52 1.15 11.95
N HIS A 215 -12.99 -0.06 11.75
CA HIS A 215 -11.89 -0.60 12.54
C HIS A 215 -10.56 -0.71 11.76
N LEU A 216 -10.47 -0.15 10.55
CA LEU A 216 -9.19 -0.01 9.85
C LEU A 216 -8.24 0.89 10.64
N TYR A 217 -6.95 0.86 10.31
CA TYR A 217 -5.94 1.67 11.02
C TYR A 217 -6.19 3.19 10.95
N LEU A 218 -6.87 3.65 9.91
CA LEU A 218 -7.31 5.03 9.72
C LEU A 218 -8.71 5.00 9.06
N PRO A 219 -9.80 4.91 9.84
CA PRO A 219 -11.16 4.77 9.30
C PRO A 219 -11.59 5.93 8.41
N GLU A 220 -11.07 7.14 8.66
CA GLU A 220 -11.33 8.34 7.87
C GLU A 220 -10.59 8.37 6.53
N LEU A 221 -9.66 7.46 6.27
CA LEU A 221 -8.95 7.39 5.00
C LEU A 221 -9.93 7.02 3.87
N PRO A 222 -10.18 7.91 2.90
CA PRO A 222 -11.15 7.63 1.86
C PRO A 222 -10.69 6.50 0.93
N PRO A 223 -11.62 5.87 0.18
CA PRO A 223 -11.25 4.96 -0.89
C PRO A 223 -10.24 5.59 -1.85
N VAL A 224 -9.29 4.78 -2.32
CA VAL A 224 -8.26 5.21 -3.28
C VAL A 224 -8.89 5.34 -4.67
N ASP A 225 -8.65 6.46 -5.35
CA ASP A 225 -9.06 6.66 -6.74
C ASP A 225 -8.04 6.09 -7.72
N VAL A 226 -6.75 6.37 -7.46
CA VAL A 226 -5.64 5.87 -8.27
C VAL A 226 -4.54 5.32 -7.39
N LEU A 227 -4.13 4.07 -7.66
CA LEU A 227 -2.95 3.47 -7.09
C LEU A 227 -1.83 3.45 -8.11
N VAL A 228 -0.75 4.17 -7.83
CA VAL A 228 0.46 4.24 -8.66
C VAL A 228 1.46 3.21 -8.19
N ARG A 229 2.06 2.46 -9.14
CA ARG A 229 3.25 1.67 -8.86
C ARG A 229 4.32 1.89 -9.90
N THR A 230 5.49 2.30 -9.44
CA THR A 230 6.65 2.60 -10.26
C THR A 230 7.52 1.35 -10.52
N SER A 231 8.38 1.42 -11.55
CA SER A 231 9.45 0.45 -11.83
C SER A 231 9.00 -0.89 -12.42
N GLY A 232 7.88 -0.93 -13.16
CA GLY A 232 7.46 -2.06 -14.00
C GLY A 232 6.82 -3.25 -13.27
N GLU A 233 6.72 -3.21 -11.96
CA GLU A 233 6.11 -4.28 -11.19
C GLU A 233 4.57 -4.18 -11.17
N ARG A 234 3.88 -5.24 -11.61
CA ARG A 234 2.42 -5.25 -11.78
C ARG A 234 1.72 -6.02 -10.66
N ARG A 235 1.81 -5.52 -9.43
CA ARG A 235 1.15 -6.05 -8.23
C ARG A 235 1.01 -4.98 -7.15
N VAL A 236 0.06 -5.12 -6.25
CA VAL A 236 -0.20 -4.15 -5.16
C VAL A 236 0.60 -4.43 -3.88
N SER A 237 1.30 -5.54 -3.80
CA SER A 237 2.24 -5.90 -2.71
C SER A 237 1.69 -5.68 -1.30
N ASN A 238 0.47 -6.15 -1.03
CA ASN A 238 -0.14 -6.05 0.29
C ASN A 238 -0.37 -4.59 0.77
N PHE A 239 -0.53 -3.66 -0.18
CA PHE A 239 -0.77 -2.24 0.09
C PHE A 239 -2.24 -1.88 -0.07
N LEU A 240 -2.84 -1.25 0.93
CA LEU A 240 -4.20 -0.71 0.95
C LEU A 240 -5.27 -1.65 0.35
N LEU A 241 -5.26 -2.94 0.75
CA LEU A 241 -6.10 -3.97 0.13
C LEU A 241 -7.59 -3.65 0.21
N TRP A 242 -8.03 -3.00 1.28
CA TRP A 242 -9.41 -2.55 1.46
C TRP A 242 -9.67 -1.25 0.71
N GLN A 243 -8.87 -0.23 0.98
CA GLN A 243 -9.09 1.12 0.48
C GLN A 243 -8.90 1.21 -1.04
N ALA A 244 -8.06 0.35 -1.63
CA ALA A 244 -7.77 0.32 -3.07
C ALA A 244 -8.60 -0.71 -3.86
N ALA A 245 -9.63 -1.33 -3.25
CA ALA A 245 -10.43 -2.37 -3.90
C ALA A 245 -11.09 -1.90 -5.21
N GLY A 246 -11.48 -0.63 -5.29
CA GLY A 246 -12.08 0.00 -6.48
C GLY A 246 -11.16 0.95 -7.25
N ALA A 247 -9.88 1.03 -6.89
CA ALA A 247 -8.94 1.98 -7.48
C ALA A 247 -8.58 1.64 -8.92
N ALA A 248 -8.42 2.66 -9.77
CA ALA A 248 -7.66 2.52 -10.99
C ALA A 248 -6.19 2.27 -10.65
N ILE A 249 -5.49 1.42 -11.42
CA ILE A 249 -4.08 1.12 -11.14
C ILE A 249 -3.21 1.62 -12.30
N TYR A 250 -2.29 2.51 -11.99
CA TYR A 250 -1.29 3.01 -12.91
C TYR A 250 0.06 2.34 -12.67
N PHE A 251 0.51 1.54 -13.63
CA PHE A 251 1.84 0.92 -13.64
C PHE A 251 2.75 1.67 -14.60
N THR A 252 3.92 2.13 -14.13
CA THR A 252 4.93 2.76 -14.97
C THR A 252 6.28 2.06 -14.88
N GLU A 253 7.03 2.07 -15.97
CA GLU A 253 8.42 1.58 -16.01
C GLU A 253 9.40 2.56 -15.35
N ALA A 254 9.00 3.82 -15.16
CA ALA A 254 9.83 4.81 -14.48
C ALA A 254 10.14 4.37 -13.04
N PRO A 255 11.40 4.34 -12.59
CA PRO A 255 11.73 4.11 -11.20
C PRO A 255 11.28 5.30 -10.34
N TRP A 256 10.99 5.07 -9.07
CA TRP A 256 10.47 6.11 -8.18
C TRP A 256 11.26 7.44 -8.19
N PRO A 257 12.60 7.48 -8.16
CA PRO A 257 13.33 8.75 -8.22
C PRO A 257 13.09 9.57 -9.49
N ASP A 258 12.70 8.91 -10.58
CA ASP A 258 12.45 9.54 -11.89
C ASP A 258 10.93 9.77 -12.15
N PHE A 259 10.05 9.43 -11.19
CA PHE A 259 8.60 9.68 -11.29
C PHE A 259 8.34 11.19 -11.15
N ASP A 260 7.79 11.81 -12.18
CA ASP A 260 7.66 13.25 -12.32
C ASP A 260 6.20 13.73 -12.45
N ALA A 261 6.02 14.97 -12.91
CA ALA A 261 4.72 15.59 -13.09
C ALA A 261 3.91 14.95 -14.22
N ASP A 262 4.56 14.56 -15.31
CA ASP A 262 3.89 13.96 -16.48
C ASP A 262 3.37 12.57 -16.13
N GLU A 263 4.14 11.78 -15.37
CA GLU A 263 3.74 10.49 -14.82
C GLU A 263 2.55 10.63 -13.85
N LEU A 264 2.58 11.65 -12.99
CA LEU A 264 1.46 11.92 -12.09
C LEU A 264 0.20 12.30 -12.86
N ASP A 265 0.31 13.20 -13.85
CA ASP A 265 -0.82 13.64 -14.66
C ASP A 265 -1.41 12.48 -15.49
N ALA A 266 -0.57 11.58 -16.01
CA ALA A 266 -1.01 10.35 -16.67
C ALA A 266 -1.77 9.41 -15.71
N ALA A 267 -1.30 9.28 -14.47
CA ALA A 267 -2.01 8.50 -13.45
C ALA A 267 -3.37 9.12 -13.10
N LEU A 268 -3.42 10.44 -12.90
CA LEU A 268 -4.66 11.16 -12.57
C LEU A 268 -5.72 11.08 -13.68
N ALA A 269 -5.30 10.93 -14.94
CA ALA A 269 -6.23 10.73 -16.06
C ALA A 269 -7.04 9.43 -15.95
N LEU A 270 -6.60 8.44 -15.17
CA LEU A 270 -7.32 7.18 -14.93
C LEU A 270 -8.37 7.31 -13.82
N ALA A 271 -8.30 8.33 -12.98
CA ALA A 271 -9.22 8.55 -11.86
C ALA A 271 -10.57 9.18 -12.27
N ARG A 272 -10.76 9.47 -13.55
CA ARG A 272 -11.92 10.21 -14.11
C ARG A 272 -12.93 9.29 -14.76
#